data_734b95bfa871cc157065bbac642aea25
#
_entry.id   734b95bfa871cc157065bbac642aea25
#
_cell.length_a   1.000
_cell.length_b   1.000
_cell.length_c   1.000
_cell.angle_alpha   90.00
_cell.angle_beta   90.00
_cell.angle_gamma   90.00
#
_symmetry.space_group_name_H-M   'P 1'
#
loop_
_entity.id
_entity.type
_entity.pdbx_description
1 polymer ?
#
loop_
_entity_poly.entity_id
_entity_poly.type
_entity_poly.pdbx_seq_one_letter_code
_entity_poly.pdbx_strand_id
1 'polypeptide(L)'
;LMSIGVSSFTAYREAGKTDLPQIVLLIDNLTALKELYFQEDDELLRLCREGLTVGISVIIANAQTAGIGYKYLSNFACRIALFCNDSGEYNALFDHCRARGEDIPGRGIVEVDKAHLDCQMFRAFAGEREIERVQEIRAFIAEINAKEGSVPARRIPVIPKLLTPQL
;
A
#
# COMPACT_ATOMS: atom_id res chain seq x y z
N LEU A 1 18.58 -6.02 -11.86
CA LEU A 1 19.01 -7.14 -11.00
C LEU A 1 19.83 -8.15 -11.81
N MET A 2 19.32 -8.64 -12.92
CA MET A 2 19.99 -9.64 -13.77
C MET A 2 21.37 -9.18 -14.27
N SER A 3 21.57 -7.91 -14.57
CA SER A 3 22.84 -7.36 -15.07
C SER A 3 24.01 -7.50 -14.08
N ILE A 4 23.73 -7.69 -12.80
CA ILE A 4 24.74 -7.92 -11.74
C ILE A 4 24.67 -9.33 -11.15
N GLY A 5 23.88 -10.23 -11.76
CA GLY A 5 23.81 -11.63 -11.39
C GLY A 5 23.01 -11.93 -10.11
N VAL A 6 22.13 -11.03 -9.65
CA VAL A 6 21.27 -11.26 -8.49
C VAL A 6 19.81 -11.45 -8.89
N SER A 7 19.08 -12.27 -8.12
CA SER A 7 17.71 -12.64 -8.40
C SER A 7 16.67 -11.84 -7.58
N SER A 8 17.10 -11.12 -6.53
CA SER A 8 16.20 -10.36 -5.67
C SER A 8 16.74 -8.98 -5.32
N PHE A 9 15.83 -8.09 -4.95
CA PHE A 9 16.17 -6.73 -4.48
C PHE A 9 16.95 -6.78 -3.15
N THR A 10 16.65 -7.76 -2.29
CA THR A 10 17.40 -7.96 -1.05
C THR A 10 18.86 -8.30 -1.35
N ALA A 11 19.11 -9.29 -2.22
CA ALA A 11 20.47 -9.63 -2.62
C ALA A 11 21.20 -8.47 -3.32
N TYR A 12 20.47 -7.64 -4.07
CA TYR A 12 21.01 -6.41 -4.65
C TYR A 12 21.50 -5.42 -3.58
N ARG A 13 20.72 -5.22 -2.52
CA ARG A 13 21.12 -4.37 -1.39
C ARG A 13 22.27 -4.94 -0.58
N GLU A 14 22.26 -6.24 -0.34
CA GLU A 14 23.36 -6.97 0.32
C GLU A 14 24.67 -6.88 -0.46
N ALA A 15 24.61 -6.81 -1.79
CA ALA A 15 25.77 -6.54 -2.65
C ALA A 15 26.27 -5.07 -2.62
N GLY A 16 25.74 -4.26 -1.70
CA GLY A 16 26.15 -2.85 -1.51
C GLY A 16 25.64 -1.90 -2.60
N LYS A 17 24.69 -2.32 -3.43
CA LYS A 17 24.13 -1.49 -4.49
C LYS A 17 22.97 -0.64 -3.97
N THR A 18 22.96 0.65 -4.32
CA THR A 18 21.97 1.61 -3.82
C THR A 18 21.30 2.45 -4.91
N ASP A 19 21.70 2.28 -6.14
CA ASP A 19 21.23 3.07 -7.30
C ASP A 19 19.78 2.77 -7.72
N LEU A 20 19.25 1.57 -7.38
CA LEU A 20 17.83 1.29 -7.59
C LEU A 20 17.02 1.64 -6.33
N PRO A 21 16.04 2.54 -6.42
CA PRO A 21 15.15 2.83 -5.31
C PRO A 21 14.15 1.68 -5.08
N GLN A 22 13.73 1.50 -3.84
CA GLN A 22 12.53 0.73 -3.55
C GLN A 22 11.30 1.53 -3.98
N ILE A 23 10.35 0.86 -4.63
CA ILE A 23 9.08 1.46 -5.04
C ILE A 23 8.01 1.02 -4.05
N VAL A 24 7.22 1.96 -3.53
CA VAL A 24 6.06 1.68 -2.71
C VAL A 24 4.81 2.12 -3.48
N LEU A 25 3.96 1.16 -3.81
CA LEU A 25 2.67 1.41 -4.45
C LEU A 25 1.58 1.43 -3.36
N LEU A 26 0.94 2.58 -3.20
CA LEU A 26 -0.18 2.77 -2.28
C LEU A 26 -1.47 2.80 -3.10
N ILE A 27 -2.41 1.92 -2.77
CA ILE A 27 -3.74 1.86 -3.38
C ILE A 27 -4.77 2.10 -2.29
N ASP A 28 -5.41 3.25 -2.34
CA ASP A 28 -6.57 3.56 -1.51
C ASP A 28 -7.83 3.24 -2.31
N ASN A 29 -8.60 2.27 -1.80
CA ASN A 29 -9.78 1.70 -2.44
C ASN A 29 -9.49 0.88 -3.73
N LEU A 30 -8.99 -0.35 -3.52
CA LEU A 30 -8.75 -1.30 -4.60
C LEU A 30 -10.02 -1.59 -5.42
N THR A 31 -11.19 -1.65 -4.78
CA THR A 31 -12.45 -1.93 -5.45
C THR A 31 -12.75 -0.86 -6.51
N ALA A 32 -12.62 0.41 -6.16
CA ALA A 32 -12.80 1.51 -7.12
C ALA A 32 -11.74 1.49 -8.24
N LEU A 33 -10.50 1.15 -7.91
CA LEU A 33 -9.45 1.01 -8.93
C LEU A 33 -9.80 -0.08 -9.95
N LYS A 34 -10.28 -1.24 -9.49
CA LYS A 34 -10.68 -2.37 -10.35
C LYS A 34 -11.89 -2.05 -11.22
N GLU A 35 -12.84 -1.27 -10.73
CA GLU A 35 -13.99 -0.81 -11.52
C GLU A 35 -13.55 0.09 -12.69
N LEU A 36 -12.54 0.92 -12.48
CA LEU A 36 -12.02 1.81 -13.51
C LEU A 36 -11.07 1.12 -14.50
N TYR A 37 -10.33 0.10 -14.04
CA TYR A 37 -9.24 -0.55 -14.78
C TYR A 37 -9.36 -2.07 -14.75
N PHE A 38 -10.55 -2.59 -15.00
CA PHE A 38 -10.82 -4.03 -14.91
C PHE A 38 -9.97 -4.91 -15.86
N GLN A 39 -9.48 -4.35 -16.95
CA GLN A 39 -8.62 -5.07 -17.91
C GLN A 39 -7.20 -5.28 -17.40
N GLU A 40 -6.75 -4.48 -16.44
CA GLU A 40 -5.39 -4.49 -15.88
C GLU A 40 -5.28 -5.31 -14.57
N ASP A 41 -6.34 -6.04 -14.20
CA ASP A 41 -6.39 -6.79 -12.93
C ASP A 41 -5.27 -7.83 -12.82
N ASP A 42 -4.92 -8.52 -13.90
CA ASP A 42 -3.86 -9.54 -13.93
C ASP A 42 -2.47 -8.93 -13.71
N GLU A 43 -2.18 -7.74 -14.26
CA GLU A 43 -0.91 -7.05 -14.06
C GLU A 43 -0.75 -6.57 -12.61
N LEU A 44 -1.81 -6.01 -12.02
CA LEU A 44 -1.80 -5.62 -10.63
C LEU A 44 -1.62 -6.82 -9.70
N LEU A 45 -2.32 -7.93 -10.00
CA LEU A 45 -2.17 -9.17 -9.24
C LEU A 45 -0.74 -9.72 -9.33
N ARG A 46 -0.11 -9.63 -10.50
CA ARG A 46 1.30 -9.99 -10.68
C ARG A 46 2.22 -9.13 -9.84
N LEU A 47 1.98 -7.82 -9.76
CA LEU A 47 2.74 -6.92 -8.88
C LEU A 47 2.57 -7.28 -7.40
N CYS A 48 1.38 -7.63 -6.96
CA CYS A 48 1.15 -8.09 -5.59
C CYS A 48 1.93 -9.38 -5.27
N ARG A 49 2.03 -10.30 -6.23
CA ARG A 49 2.69 -11.60 -6.06
C ARG A 49 4.21 -11.53 -6.16
N GLU A 50 4.74 -10.80 -7.11
CA GLU A 50 6.15 -10.83 -7.51
C GLU A 50 6.91 -9.55 -7.14
N GLY A 51 6.20 -8.45 -6.90
CA GLY A 51 6.77 -7.12 -6.74
C GLY A 51 7.82 -7.03 -5.64
N LEU A 52 7.57 -7.66 -4.49
CA LEU A 52 8.48 -7.60 -3.36
C LEU A 52 9.88 -8.13 -3.71
N THR A 53 9.95 -9.19 -4.52
CA THR A 53 11.21 -9.78 -4.97
C THR A 53 12.05 -8.78 -5.77
N VAL A 54 11.42 -7.89 -6.51
CA VAL A 54 12.10 -6.91 -7.37
C VAL A 54 12.14 -5.50 -6.77
N GLY A 55 11.77 -5.35 -5.50
CA GLY A 55 11.83 -4.07 -4.76
C GLY A 55 10.58 -3.22 -4.89
N ILE A 56 9.43 -3.81 -5.25
CA ILE A 56 8.14 -3.13 -5.28
C ILE A 56 7.28 -3.66 -4.13
N SER A 57 6.96 -2.80 -3.17
CA SER A 57 6.06 -3.09 -2.07
C SER A 57 4.67 -2.54 -2.38
N VAL A 58 3.64 -3.35 -2.19
CA VAL A 58 2.25 -2.94 -2.42
C VAL A 58 1.52 -2.85 -1.09
N ILE A 59 0.86 -1.72 -0.86
CA ILE A 59 0.00 -1.47 0.31
C ILE A 59 -1.39 -1.15 -0.21
N ILE A 60 -2.39 -1.90 0.22
CA ILE A 60 -3.78 -1.71 -0.18
C ILE A 60 -4.60 -1.33 1.06
N ALA A 61 -5.36 -0.26 0.95
CA ALA A 61 -6.42 0.09 1.88
C ALA A 61 -7.78 -0.07 1.18
N ASN A 62 -8.76 -0.59 1.90
CA ASN A 62 -10.12 -0.75 1.39
C ASN A 62 -11.10 -0.64 2.57
N ALA A 63 -12.28 -0.09 2.32
CA ALA A 63 -13.28 0.08 3.37
C ALA A 63 -13.95 -1.25 3.77
N GLN A 64 -13.99 -2.22 2.86
CA GLN A 64 -14.62 -3.52 3.03
C GLN A 64 -13.79 -4.60 2.33
N THR A 65 -13.90 -5.86 2.75
CA THR A 65 -13.27 -6.99 2.07
C THR A 65 -13.99 -7.39 0.80
N ALA A 66 -15.26 -6.99 0.65
CA ALA A 66 -16.04 -7.23 -0.56
C ALA A 66 -15.33 -6.65 -1.80
N GLY A 67 -15.22 -7.46 -2.84
CA GLY A 67 -14.56 -7.05 -4.10
C GLY A 67 -13.03 -7.22 -4.14
N ILE A 68 -12.35 -7.41 -3.00
CA ILE A 68 -10.90 -7.68 -3.02
C ILE A 68 -10.64 -9.07 -3.60
N GLY A 69 -11.33 -10.07 -3.11
CA GLY A 69 -11.20 -11.46 -3.54
C GLY A 69 -9.96 -12.19 -3.00
N TYR A 70 -10.09 -13.50 -2.85
CA TYR A 70 -9.05 -14.36 -2.29
C TYR A 70 -7.72 -14.29 -3.07
N LYS A 71 -7.78 -14.11 -4.38
CA LYS A 71 -6.59 -13.98 -5.24
C LYS A 71 -5.64 -12.87 -4.78
N TYR A 72 -6.19 -11.76 -4.31
CA TYR A 72 -5.39 -10.65 -3.76
C TYR A 72 -4.95 -10.97 -2.33
N LEU A 73 -5.89 -11.33 -1.46
CA LEU A 73 -5.62 -11.54 -0.03
C LEU A 73 -4.51 -12.57 0.22
N SER A 74 -4.43 -13.62 -0.60
CA SER A 74 -3.41 -14.66 -0.46
C SER A 74 -1.97 -14.18 -0.71
N ASN A 75 -1.78 -13.02 -1.32
CA ASN A 75 -0.46 -12.45 -1.58
C ASN A 75 0.02 -11.48 -0.48
N PHE A 76 -0.81 -11.19 0.53
CA PHE A 76 -0.46 -10.29 1.62
C PHE A 76 -0.24 -11.07 2.92
N ALA A 77 1.00 -11.10 3.37
CA ALA A 77 1.38 -11.72 4.63
C ALA A 77 0.97 -10.87 5.85
N CYS A 78 0.96 -9.55 5.71
CA CYS A 78 0.51 -8.62 6.75
C CYS A 78 -0.89 -8.11 6.40
N ARG A 79 -1.85 -8.35 7.29
CA ARG A 79 -3.23 -7.90 7.15
C ARG A 79 -3.65 -7.23 8.44
N ILE A 80 -4.34 -6.10 8.31
CA ILE A 80 -4.83 -5.31 9.43
C ILE A 80 -6.30 -4.99 9.17
N ALA A 81 -7.18 -5.33 10.10
CA ALA A 81 -8.57 -4.89 10.12
C ALA A 81 -8.76 -3.85 11.21
N LEU A 82 -9.19 -2.66 10.86
CA LEU A 82 -9.74 -1.73 11.83
C LEU A 82 -11.13 -2.18 12.27
N PHE A 83 -11.79 -1.41 13.16
CA PHE A 83 -13.13 -1.77 13.59
C PHE A 83 -14.09 -1.93 12.41
N CYS A 84 -14.78 -3.08 12.40
CA CYS A 84 -15.82 -3.42 11.43
C CYS A 84 -17.11 -3.78 12.19
N ASN A 85 -18.24 -3.23 11.76
CA ASN A 85 -19.55 -3.55 12.34
C ASN A 85 -19.98 -5.00 12.06
N ASP A 86 -19.56 -5.53 10.89
CA ASP A 86 -19.86 -6.89 10.50
C ASP A 86 -18.69 -7.83 10.85
N SER A 87 -19.02 -8.84 11.64
CA SER A 87 -18.07 -9.89 12.00
C SER A 87 -17.59 -10.72 10.79
N GLY A 88 -18.34 -10.74 9.71
CA GLY A 88 -17.98 -11.38 8.46
C GLY A 88 -16.73 -10.80 7.83
N GLU A 89 -16.51 -9.49 7.98
CA GLU A 89 -15.33 -8.80 7.48
C GLU A 89 -14.03 -9.35 8.10
N TYR A 90 -14.01 -9.63 9.41
CA TYR A 90 -12.84 -10.24 10.06
C TYR A 90 -12.56 -11.65 9.54
N ASN A 91 -13.62 -12.45 9.35
CA ASN A 91 -13.45 -13.81 8.81
C ASN A 91 -13.08 -13.84 7.34
N ALA A 92 -13.45 -12.80 6.58
CA ALA A 92 -13.05 -12.66 5.17
C ALA A 92 -11.57 -12.26 5.03
N LEU A 93 -11.06 -11.47 6.00
CA LEU A 93 -9.67 -11.01 5.98
C LEU A 93 -8.71 -12.01 6.64
N PHE A 94 -9.13 -12.60 7.77
CA PHE A 94 -8.33 -13.52 8.57
C PHE A 94 -8.97 -14.92 8.59
N ASP A 95 -8.17 -15.94 8.53
CA ASP A 95 -8.67 -17.31 8.63
C ASP A 95 -9.06 -17.63 10.08
N HIS A 96 -10.30 -18.11 10.29
CA HIS A 96 -10.83 -18.47 11.60
C HIS A 96 -10.72 -17.42 12.71
N CYS A 97 -10.89 -16.14 12.38
CA CYS A 97 -10.76 -15.04 13.32
C CYS A 97 -11.92 -15.04 14.36
N ARG A 98 -11.57 -15.19 15.64
CA ARG A 98 -12.50 -15.06 16.77
C ARG A 98 -12.41 -13.69 17.46
N ALA A 99 -11.35 -12.93 17.17
CA ALA A 99 -11.17 -11.61 17.73
C ALA A 99 -12.22 -10.64 17.17
N ARG A 100 -12.53 -9.62 17.94
CA ARG A 100 -13.43 -8.52 17.57
C ARG A 100 -12.74 -7.21 17.86
N GLY A 101 -12.73 -6.31 16.90
CA GLY A 101 -12.25 -4.96 17.12
C GLY A 101 -13.17 -4.18 18.04
N GLU A 102 -12.63 -3.20 18.72
CA GLU A 102 -13.38 -2.22 19.52
C GLU A 102 -13.61 -0.97 18.67
N ASP A 103 -14.79 -0.32 18.85
CA ASP A 103 -15.12 0.94 18.17
C ASP A 103 -14.36 2.12 18.82
N ILE A 104 -13.04 2.06 18.67
CA ILE A 104 -12.10 3.08 19.11
C ILE A 104 -11.29 3.50 17.88
N PRO A 105 -11.16 4.80 17.58
CA PRO A 105 -10.40 5.27 16.42
C PRO A 105 -8.96 4.70 16.39
N GLY A 106 -8.64 4.03 15.28
CA GLY A 106 -7.33 3.40 15.07
C GLY A 106 -7.12 2.06 15.76
N ARG A 107 -8.10 1.57 16.54
CA ARG A 107 -8.06 0.22 17.11
C ARG A 107 -8.37 -0.79 16.02
N GLY A 108 -7.67 -1.92 16.04
CA GLY A 108 -7.87 -2.97 15.06
C GLY A 108 -7.25 -4.28 15.47
N ILE A 109 -7.26 -5.22 14.54
CA ILE A 109 -6.69 -6.56 14.67
C ILE A 109 -5.63 -6.72 13.60
N VAL A 110 -4.49 -7.28 13.96
CA VAL A 110 -3.40 -7.67 13.06
C VAL A 110 -3.12 -9.16 13.21
N GLU A 111 -2.86 -9.84 12.10
CA GLU A 111 -2.37 -11.21 12.13
C GLU A 111 -0.84 -11.23 12.19
N VAL A 112 -0.29 -11.88 13.22
CA VAL A 112 1.15 -12.12 13.40
C VAL A 112 1.34 -13.59 13.73
N ASP A 113 2.09 -14.31 12.91
CA ASP A 113 2.35 -15.74 13.08
C ASP A 113 1.07 -16.58 13.30
N LYS A 114 0.01 -16.27 12.56
CA LYS A 114 -1.33 -16.87 12.67
C LYS A 114 -2.08 -16.55 13.97
N ALA A 115 -1.54 -15.71 14.85
CA ALA A 115 -2.23 -15.17 15.99
C ALA A 115 -2.90 -13.85 15.66
N HIS A 116 -4.16 -13.68 16.09
CA HIS A 116 -4.90 -12.44 15.92
C HIS A 116 -4.72 -11.59 17.17
N LEU A 117 -3.99 -10.49 17.03
CA LEU A 117 -3.61 -9.59 18.12
C LEU A 117 -4.30 -8.24 17.97
N ASP A 118 -4.68 -7.64 19.09
CA ASP A 118 -5.14 -6.26 19.10
C ASP A 118 -4.00 -5.33 18.72
N CYS A 119 -4.29 -4.35 17.89
CA CYS A 119 -3.34 -3.31 17.52
C CYS A 119 -3.95 -1.92 17.66
N GLN A 120 -3.11 -0.92 17.86
CA GLN A 120 -3.47 0.48 17.88
C GLN A 120 -2.64 1.24 16.86
N MET A 121 -3.31 1.78 15.85
CA MET A 121 -2.68 2.66 14.88
C MET A 121 -2.44 4.03 15.52
N PHE A 122 -1.21 4.51 15.42
CA PHE A 122 -0.85 5.83 15.91
C PHE A 122 -1.25 6.90 14.89
N ARG A 123 -1.70 8.03 15.42
CA ARG A 123 -1.90 9.20 14.60
C ARG A 123 -0.53 9.81 14.26
N ALA A 124 -0.24 9.98 12.97
CA ALA A 124 1.05 10.51 12.54
C ALA A 124 1.23 12.00 12.90
N PHE A 125 0.13 12.75 13.00
CA PHE A 125 0.12 14.18 13.31
C PHE A 125 -0.86 14.48 14.43
N ALA A 126 -0.48 15.39 15.34
CA ALA A 126 -1.19 15.64 16.59
C ALA A 126 -2.46 16.49 16.44
N GLY A 127 -2.58 17.28 15.38
CA GLY A 127 -3.68 18.23 15.18
C GLY A 127 -5.06 17.60 15.42
N GLU A 128 -5.87 18.23 16.27
CA GLU A 128 -7.20 17.74 16.59
C GLU A 128 -8.17 17.95 15.41
N ARG A 129 -8.10 19.12 14.78
CA ARG A 129 -8.91 19.46 13.60
C ARG A 129 -8.21 19.04 12.32
N GLU A 130 -9.00 18.73 11.31
CA GLU A 130 -8.49 18.33 9.99
C GLU A 130 -7.54 19.38 9.38
N ILE A 131 -7.92 20.66 9.49
CA ILE A 131 -7.09 21.75 8.96
C ILE A 131 -5.70 21.82 9.61
N GLU A 132 -5.60 21.55 10.91
CA GLU A 132 -4.34 21.52 11.64
C GLU A 132 -3.46 20.38 11.14
N ARG A 133 -4.04 19.17 10.98
CA ARG A 133 -3.32 18.01 10.42
C ARG A 133 -2.81 18.28 9.01
N VAL A 134 -3.62 18.90 8.16
CA VAL A 134 -3.19 19.28 6.80
C VAL A 134 -2.02 20.26 6.83
N GLN A 135 -2.02 21.21 7.74
CA GLN A 135 -0.90 22.15 7.91
C GLN A 135 0.37 21.44 8.41
N GLU A 136 0.26 20.55 9.39
CA GLU A 136 1.39 19.77 9.89
C GLU A 136 1.97 18.85 8.79
N ILE A 137 1.11 18.18 8.00
CA ILE A 137 1.54 17.36 6.86
C ILE A 137 2.32 18.20 5.84
N ARG A 138 1.80 19.37 5.48
CA ARG A 138 2.47 20.27 4.53
C ARG A 138 3.82 20.75 5.05
N ALA A 139 3.91 21.11 6.34
CA ALA A 139 5.16 21.51 6.97
C ALA A 139 6.18 20.36 6.97
N PHE A 140 5.75 19.16 7.31
CA PHE A 140 6.59 17.97 7.29
C PHE A 140 7.12 17.62 5.88
N ILE A 141 6.25 17.70 4.86
CA ILE A 141 6.66 17.48 3.47
C ILE A 141 7.68 18.55 3.03
N ALA A 142 7.47 19.80 3.40
CA ALA A 142 8.42 20.89 3.10
C ALA A 142 9.77 20.65 3.76
N GLU A 143 9.79 20.19 5.01
CA GLU A 143 11.02 19.85 5.74
C GLU A 143 11.78 18.70 5.07
N ILE A 144 11.10 17.62 4.68
CA ILE A 144 11.72 16.48 3.97
C ILE A 144 12.32 16.96 2.64
N ASN A 145 11.56 17.73 1.85
CA ASN A 145 12.04 18.23 0.57
C ASN A 145 13.28 19.14 0.72
N ALA A 146 13.36 19.90 1.80
CA ALA A 146 14.53 20.75 2.09
C ALA A 146 15.76 19.93 2.48
N LYS A 147 15.59 18.82 3.21
CA LYS A 147 16.68 17.94 3.66
C LYS A 147 17.23 17.05 2.56
N GLU A 148 16.35 16.43 1.77
CA GLU A 148 16.73 15.41 0.79
C GLU A 148 17.26 16.00 -0.54
N GLY A 149 17.26 17.32 -0.69
CA GLY A 149 17.60 17.95 -1.95
C GLY A 149 16.71 17.41 -3.07
N SER A 150 15.78 18.19 -3.53
CA SER A 150 14.67 17.74 -4.36
C SER A 150 15.12 16.98 -5.63
N VAL A 151 15.19 15.66 -5.53
CA VAL A 151 15.06 14.81 -6.74
C VAL A 151 13.57 14.68 -7.00
N PRO A 152 13.00 15.39 -7.96
CA PRO A 152 11.57 15.35 -8.18
C PRO A 152 11.18 13.94 -8.62
N ALA A 153 10.07 13.44 -8.09
CA ALA A 153 9.49 12.18 -8.53
C ALA A 153 9.26 12.23 -10.07
N ARG A 154 9.50 11.10 -10.73
CA ARG A 154 9.26 10.97 -12.16
C ARG A 154 7.78 11.25 -12.44
N ARG A 155 7.49 12.20 -13.31
CA ARG A 155 6.11 12.52 -13.69
C ARG A 155 5.51 11.36 -14.47
N ILE A 156 4.28 10.97 -14.09
CA ILE A 156 3.48 10.06 -14.91
C ILE A 156 3.10 10.80 -16.19
N PRO A 157 3.43 10.29 -17.40
CA PRO A 157 3.06 10.94 -18.63
C PRO A 157 1.54 10.96 -18.77
N VAL A 158 1.00 12.15 -19.05
CA VAL A 158 -0.44 12.33 -19.33
C VAL A 158 -0.64 12.22 -20.84
N ILE A 159 -1.61 11.41 -21.25
CA ILE A 159 -1.98 11.31 -22.67
C ILE A 159 -2.47 12.69 -23.13
N PRO A 160 -1.92 13.26 -24.21
CA PRO A 160 -2.37 14.54 -24.75
C PRO A 160 -3.86 14.48 -25.12
N LYS A 161 -4.61 15.53 -24.79
CA LYS A 161 -6.05 15.63 -25.12
C LYS A 161 -6.34 15.58 -26.64
N LEU A 162 -5.35 15.88 -27.47
CA LEU A 162 -5.40 15.80 -28.93
C LEU A 162 -4.22 14.95 -29.41
N LEU A 163 -4.54 13.80 -29.98
CA LEU A 163 -3.59 13.00 -30.74
C LEU A 163 -3.60 13.52 -32.18
N THR A 164 -2.65 14.34 -32.55
CA THR A 164 -2.41 14.65 -33.96
C THR A 164 -1.54 13.57 -34.57
N PRO A 165 -1.97 12.91 -35.67
CA PRO A 165 -1.07 12.02 -36.40
C PRO A 165 0.15 12.84 -36.85
N GLN A 166 1.34 12.43 -36.44
CA GLN A 166 2.55 12.92 -37.06
C GLN A 166 2.62 12.29 -38.47
N LEU A 167 2.47 13.11 -39.49
CA LEU A 167 2.75 12.75 -40.89
C LEU A 167 4.24 12.55 -41.11
#